data_e5ba53b491a62fff3957d0689d38fed9
#
_entry.id   e5ba53b491a62fff3957d0689d38fed9
#
_cell.length_a   1.000
_cell.length_b   1.000
_cell.length_c   1.000
_cell.angle_alpha   90.00
_cell.angle_beta   90.00
_cell.angle_gamma   90.00
#
_symmetry.space_group_name_H-M   'P 1'
#
loop_
_entity.id
_entity.type
_entity.pdbx_description
1 polymer ?
#
loop_
_entity_poly.entity_id
_entity_poly.type
_entity_poly.pdbx_seq_one_letter_code
_entity_poly.pdbx_strand_id
1 'polypeptide(L)'
;MGAVEYRPGLEGVIATETAISYLDVEHEEIVVRGYNLLDLARQRTYVDVVGLLVNGHLPDAAERAELERQLLAVASVPAELWQILRLLPREMDAMDRLRTAISALGGWDQAANSADPEQDRQSGFRVIAQSATIVANLLRVAEGGEPNLPDPRRSYPENFLWMITGREPSPAEVRAFDQTLIAYAEHELPNSTF
;
A
#
# COMPACT_ATOMS: atom_id res chain seq x y z
N MET A 1 14.14 -10.92 -40.64
CA MET A 1 14.09 -10.16 -39.39
C MET A 1 13.95 -8.70 -39.77
N GLY A 2 12.79 -8.08 -39.53
CA GLY A 2 12.62 -6.63 -39.75
C GLY A 2 13.50 -5.87 -38.79
N ALA A 3 14.09 -4.75 -39.22
CA ALA A 3 14.87 -3.87 -38.37
C ALA A 3 13.99 -3.37 -37.21
N VAL A 4 14.46 -3.54 -35.99
CA VAL A 4 13.80 -2.98 -34.80
C VAL A 4 13.98 -1.47 -34.88
N GLU A 5 12.87 -0.73 -35.04
CA GLU A 5 12.89 0.73 -35.08
C GLU A 5 13.31 1.26 -33.69
N TYR A 6 14.40 2.01 -33.61
CA TYR A 6 14.82 2.67 -32.37
C TYR A 6 13.87 3.85 -32.08
N ARG A 7 13.20 3.81 -30.90
CA ARG A 7 12.29 4.85 -30.42
C ARG A 7 12.83 5.44 -29.12
N PRO A 8 13.41 6.65 -29.16
CA PRO A 8 13.94 7.30 -27.95
C PRO A 8 12.85 7.48 -26.90
N GLY A 9 13.17 7.16 -25.63
CA GLY A 9 12.23 7.33 -24.52
C GLY A 9 10.98 6.46 -24.58
N LEU A 10 10.96 5.38 -25.39
CA LEU A 10 9.82 4.48 -25.60
C LEU A 10 8.57 5.19 -26.18
N GLU A 11 8.71 6.34 -26.83
CA GLU A 11 7.58 7.07 -27.40
C GLU A 11 6.79 6.19 -28.38
N GLY A 12 5.48 6.06 -28.13
CA GLY A 12 4.58 5.23 -28.95
C GLY A 12 4.83 3.73 -28.86
N VAL A 13 5.64 3.25 -27.92
CA VAL A 13 5.83 1.83 -27.63
C VAL A 13 4.85 1.38 -26.57
N ILE A 14 4.00 0.39 -26.89
CA ILE A 14 3.14 -0.28 -25.90
C ILE A 14 4.02 -1.25 -25.12
N ALA A 15 4.24 -0.98 -23.84
CA ALA A 15 5.05 -1.83 -22.97
C ALA A 15 4.23 -3.00 -22.39
N THR A 16 2.99 -2.75 -22.02
CA THR A 16 2.07 -3.77 -21.52
C THR A 16 0.62 -3.29 -21.60
N GLU A 17 -0.32 -4.20 -21.31
CA GLU A 17 -1.74 -3.91 -21.13
C GLU A 17 -2.11 -4.11 -19.66
N THR A 18 -3.05 -3.32 -19.15
CA THR A 18 -3.59 -3.47 -17.78
C THR A 18 -5.12 -3.52 -17.82
N ALA A 19 -5.69 -4.33 -16.93
CA ALA A 19 -7.13 -4.36 -16.64
C ALA A 19 -7.44 -3.69 -15.28
N ILE A 20 -6.45 -3.02 -14.67
CA ILE A 20 -6.59 -2.45 -13.33
C ILE A 20 -7.13 -1.03 -13.40
N SER A 21 -6.57 -0.19 -14.27
CA SER A 21 -6.97 1.21 -14.37
C SER A 21 -7.08 1.70 -15.80
N TYR A 22 -7.85 2.76 -15.97
CA TYR A 22 -7.99 3.50 -17.22
C TYR A 22 -8.13 4.99 -16.90
N LEU A 23 -7.30 5.80 -17.53
CA LEU A 23 -7.38 7.25 -17.46
C LEU A 23 -8.16 7.78 -18.66
N ASP A 24 -9.36 8.26 -18.43
CA ASP A 24 -10.19 8.92 -19.42
C ASP A 24 -9.88 10.42 -19.43
N VAL A 25 -8.97 10.83 -20.31
CA VAL A 25 -8.51 12.22 -20.42
C VAL A 25 -9.61 13.13 -20.97
N GLU A 26 -10.51 12.61 -21.82
CA GLU A 26 -11.58 13.39 -22.44
C GLU A 26 -12.68 13.77 -21.43
N HIS A 27 -12.96 12.86 -20.49
CA HIS A 27 -13.96 13.07 -19.45
C HIS A 27 -13.36 13.45 -18.10
N GLU A 28 -12.02 13.57 -18.01
CA GLU A 28 -11.29 13.85 -16.75
C GLU A 28 -11.61 12.82 -15.64
N GLU A 29 -11.73 11.55 -16.02
CA GLU A 29 -12.07 10.46 -15.11
C GLU A 29 -10.91 9.47 -14.94
N ILE A 30 -10.76 8.98 -13.71
CA ILE A 30 -9.90 7.83 -13.39
C ILE A 30 -10.83 6.66 -13.04
N VAL A 31 -10.65 5.57 -13.77
CA VAL A 31 -11.44 4.36 -13.60
C VAL A 31 -10.56 3.25 -13.05
N VAL A 32 -10.94 2.65 -11.93
CA VAL A 32 -10.23 1.55 -11.27
C VAL A 32 -11.11 0.30 -11.31
N ARG A 33 -10.68 -0.73 -12.02
CA ARG A 33 -11.43 -1.98 -12.20
C ARG A 33 -12.90 -1.75 -12.61
N GLY A 34 -13.17 -0.74 -13.46
CA GLY A 34 -14.50 -0.39 -13.94
C GLY A 34 -15.31 0.54 -13.04
N TYR A 35 -14.74 1.04 -11.95
CA TYR A 35 -15.39 1.99 -11.03
C TYR A 35 -14.72 3.34 -11.12
N ASN A 36 -15.52 4.43 -11.12
CA ASN A 36 -14.99 5.78 -11.03
C ASN A 36 -14.31 5.99 -9.66
N LEU A 37 -13.09 6.54 -9.67
CA LEU A 37 -12.28 6.73 -8.45
C LEU A 37 -12.97 7.62 -7.41
N LEU A 38 -13.66 8.69 -7.85
CA LEU A 38 -14.35 9.59 -6.93
C LEU A 38 -15.56 8.91 -6.27
N ASP A 39 -16.24 8.01 -6.98
CA ASP A 39 -17.33 7.24 -6.42
C ASP A 39 -16.83 6.21 -5.41
N LEU A 40 -15.70 5.56 -5.70
CA LEU A 40 -15.02 4.72 -4.70
C LEU A 40 -14.68 5.53 -3.45
N ALA A 41 -14.04 6.70 -3.60
CA ALA A 41 -13.66 7.55 -2.48
C ALA A 41 -14.86 8.07 -1.66
N ARG A 42 -16.04 8.24 -2.28
CA ARG A 42 -17.26 8.69 -1.60
C ARG A 42 -18.00 7.58 -0.87
N GLN A 43 -18.00 6.36 -1.43
CA GLN A 43 -18.95 5.30 -1.05
C GLN A 43 -18.30 4.07 -0.43
N ARG A 44 -16.98 3.94 -0.55
CA ARG A 44 -16.23 2.75 -0.14
C ARG A 44 -15.17 3.08 0.90
N THR A 45 -14.57 2.03 1.46
CA THR A 45 -13.39 2.14 2.33
C THR A 45 -12.13 1.76 1.55
N TYR A 46 -10.97 2.14 2.05
CA TYR A 46 -9.69 1.72 1.46
C TYR A 46 -9.57 0.18 1.39
N VAL A 47 -10.05 -0.53 2.40
CA VAL A 47 -10.03 -2.01 2.41
C VAL A 47 -10.92 -2.59 1.30
N ASP A 48 -12.06 -1.94 0.97
CA ASP A 48 -12.86 -2.32 -0.20
C ASP A 48 -12.03 -2.19 -1.50
N VAL A 49 -11.24 -1.11 -1.62
CA VAL A 49 -10.39 -0.88 -2.79
C VAL A 49 -9.19 -1.85 -2.83
N VAL A 50 -8.61 -2.20 -1.69
CA VAL A 50 -7.62 -3.30 -1.62
C VAL A 50 -8.22 -4.60 -2.13
N GLY A 51 -9.43 -4.95 -1.70
CA GLY A 51 -10.16 -6.12 -2.20
C GLY A 51 -10.41 -6.06 -3.71
N LEU A 52 -10.86 -4.90 -4.21
CA LEU A 52 -11.07 -4.68 -5.64
C LEU A 52 -9.79 -4.87 -6.46
N LEU A 53 -8.67 -4.34 -6.01
CA LEU A 53 -7.39 -4.43 -6.72
C LEU A 53 -6.80 -5.84 -6.68
N VAL A 54 -6.84 -6.49 -5.52
CA VAL A 54 -6.20 -7.80 -5.31
C VAL A 54 -7.08 -8.95 -5.76
N ASN A 55 -8.37 -8.93 -5.48
CA ASN A 55 -9.31 -10.01 -5.79
C ASN A 55 -10.09 -9.77 -7.10
N GLY A 56 -10.04 -8.56 -7.67
CA GLY A 56 -10.67 -8.21 -8.94
C GLY A 56 -12.15 -7.83 -8.83
N HIS A 57 -12.74 -7.78 -7.63
CA HIS A 57 -14.13 -7.38 -7.39
C HIS A 57 -14.26 -6.61 -6.08
N LEU A 58 -15.30 -5.78 -5.95
CA LEU A 58 -15.61 -5.12 -4.69
C LEU A 58 -16.11 -6.16 -3.68
N PRO A 59 -15.52 -6.19 -2.48
CA PRO A 59 -15.94 -7.15 -1.45
C PRO A 59 -17.35 -6.83 -0.93
N ASP A 60 -18.09 -7.85 -0.58
CA ASP A 60 -19.26 -7.72 0.26
C ASP A 60 -18.87 -7.45 1.73
N ALA A 61 -19.85 -7.33 2.62
CA ALA A 61 -19.59 -7.00 4.02
C ALA A 61 -18.79 -8.09 4.76
N ALA A 62 -18.99 -9.36 4.43
CA ALA A 62 -18.29 -10.47 5.06
C ALA A 62 -16.85 -10.58 4.53
N GLU A 63 -16.67 -10.44 3.21
CA GLU A 63 -15.37 -10.42 2.56
C GLU A 63 -14.52 -9.24 3.05
N ARG A 64 -15.11 -8.04 3.20
CA ARG A 64 -14.41 -6.88 3.76
C ARG A 64 -13.95 -7.13 5.20
N ALA A 65 -14.81 -7.65 6.06
CA ALA A 65 -14.44 -7.97 7.44
C ALA A 65 -13.30 -8.99 7.51
N GLU A 66 -13.29 -9.96 6.61
CA GLU A 66 -12.20 -10.93 6.48
C GLU A 66 -10.90 -10.28 5.99
N LEU A 67 -10.96 -9.38 5.01
CA LEU A 67 -9.79 -8.62 4.53
C LEU A 67 -9.20 -7.73 5.64
N GLU A 68 -10.03 -7.03 6.39
CA GLU A 68 -9.59 -6.25 7.56
C GLU A 68 -8.88 -7.12 8.59
N ARG A 69 -9.44 -8.29 8.88
CA ARG A 69 -8.83 -9.25 9.79
C ARG A 69 -7.48 -9.77 9.27
N GLN A 70 -7.38 -10.07 7.98
CA GLN A 70 -6.15 -10.55 7.34
C GLN A 70 -5.06 -9.49 7.38
N LEU A 71 -5.36 -8.25 6.99
CA LEU A 71 -4.41 -7.13 7.03
C LEU A 71 -3.89 -6.90 8.46
N LEU A 72 -4.80 -6.91 9.43
CA LEU A 72 -4.43 -6.72 10.83
C LEU A 72 -3.57 -7.86 11.38
N ALA A 73 -3.87 -9.10 11.02
CA ALA A 73 -3.13 -10.26 11.48
C ALA A 73 -1.64 -10.22 11.05
N VAL A 74 -1.33 -9.56 9.93
CA VAL A 74 0.02 -9.47 9.39
C VAL A 74 0.66 -8.09 9.56
N ALA A 75 0.02 -7.14 10.25
CA ALA A 75 0.48 -5.76 10.39
C ALA A 75 1.72 -5.62 11.29
N SER A 76 2.00 -6.59 12.14
CA SER A 76 3.16 -6.57 13.03
C SER A 76 4.46 -6.68 12.24
N VAL A 77 5.44 -5.87 12.65
CA VAL A 77 6.78 -5.80 12.05
C VAL A 77 7.77 -6.51 12.97
N PRO A 78 8.73 -7.30 12.43
CA PRO A 78 9.77 -7.92 13.22
C PRO A 78 10.55 -6.92 14.08
N ALA A 79 10.84 -7.28 15.34
CA ALA A 79 11.54 -6.40 16.27
C ALA A 79 12.94 -6.02 15.79
N GLU A 80 13.57 -6.91 15.05
CA GLU A 80 14.91 -6.72 14.45
C GLU A 80 14.89 -5.61 13.39
N LEU A 81 13.78 -5.43 12.66
CA LEU A 81 13.65 -4.36 11.69
C LEU A 81 13.72 -2.99 12.38
N TRP A 82 13.09 -2.83 13.53
CA TRP A 82 13.19 -1.59 14.29
C TRP A 82 14.63 -1.31 14.76
N GLN A 83 15.41 -2.35 15.09
CA GLN A 83 16.83 -2.21 15.41
C GLN A 83 17.64 -1.74 14.19
N ILE A 84 17.40 -2.32 13.01
CA ILE A 84 18.03 -1.86 11.76
C ILE A 84 17.72 -0.38 11.52
N LEU A 85 16.46 0.03 11.63
CA LEU A 85 16.06 1.43 11.39
C LEU A 85 16.66 2.43 12.38
N ARG A 86 16.92 2.02 13.64
CA ARG A 86 17.63 2.83 14.63
C ARG A 86 19.11 3.03 14.33
N LEU A 87 19.73 2.12 13.59
CA LEU A 87 21.14 2.21 13.18
C LEU A 87 21.36 3.14 11.97
N LEU A 88 20.30 3.50 11.24
CA LEU A 88 20.39 4.39 10.10
C LEU A 88 20.71 5.83 10.54
N PRO A 89 21.47 6.60 9.72
CA PRO A 89 21.77 7.99 10.01
C PRO A 89 20.51 8.80 10.33
N ARG A 90 20.55 9.62 11.36
CA ARG A 90 19.36 10.39 11.84
C ARG A 90 18.79 11.30 10.76
N GLU A 91 19.63 11.89 9.94
CA GLU A 91 19.28 12.82 8.84
C GLU A 91 18.87 12.11 7.56
N MET A 92 18.84 10.77 7.55
CA MET A 92 18.40 10.01 6.38
C MET A 92 16.96 10.33 6.02
N ASP A 93 16.70 10.58 4.74
CA ASP A 93 15.34 10.86 4.23
C ASP A 93 14.35 9.73 4.56
N ALA A 94 13.09 10.10 4.82
CA ALA A 94 12.05 9.16 5.22
C ALA A 94 11.76 8.10 4.13
N MET A 95 11.82 8.48 2.85
CA MET A 95 11.63 7.53 1.75
C MET A 95 12.78 6.54 1.63
N ASP A 96 14.02 6.97 1.89
CA ASP A 96 15.19 6.09 1.91
C ASP A 96 15.13 5.10 3.07
N ARG A 97 14.64 5.55 4.24
CA ARG A 97 14.35 4.66 5.37
C ARG A 97 13.27 3.64 5.03
N LEU A 98 12.18 4.09 4.42
CA LEU A 98 11.09 3.20 4.00
C LEU A 98 11.60 2.16 2.99
N ARG A 99 12.33 2.59 1.96
CA ARG A 99 12.91 1.68 0.96
C ARG A 99 13.81 0.63 1.62
N THR A 100 14.66 1.05 2.55
CA THR A 100 15.54 0.15 3.33
C THR A 100 14.73 -0.84 4.15
N ALA A 101 13.68 -0.37 4.83
CA ALA A 101 12.79 -1.21 5.62
C ALA A 101 12.08 -2.26 4.78
N ILE A 102 11.48 -1.86 3.66
CA ILE A 102 10.75 -2.78 2.76
C ILE A 102 11.71 -3.82 2.17
N SER A 103 12.92 -3.41 1.75
CA SER A 103 13.94 -4.33 1.25
C SER A 103 14.36 -5.34 2.33
N ALA A 104 14.54 -4.90 3.56
CA ALA A 104 14.91 -5.79 4.67
C ALA A 104 13.77 -6.76 5.04
N LEU A 105 12.49 -6.33 4.96
CA LEU A 105 11.32 -7.19 5.22
C LEU A 105 11.31 -8.45 4.36
N GLY A 106 11.77 -8.37 3.12
CA GLY A 106 11.87 -9.52 2.23
C GLY A 106 12.69 -10.68 2.81
N GLY A 107 13.63 -10.40 3.72
CA GLY A 107 14.41 -11.43 4.41
C GLY A 107 13.60 -12.27 5.42
N TRP A 108 12.47 -11.77 5.89
CA TRP A 108 11.54 -12.50 6.77
C TRP A 108 10.34 -13.10 6.02
N ASP A 109 10.14 -12.75 4.75
CA ASP A 109 9.08 -13.34 3.95
C ASP A 109 9.59 -14.61 3.24
N GLN A 110 9.26 -15.77 3.80
CA GLN A 110 9.63 -17.08 3.23
C GLN A 110 9.03 -17.31 1.84
N ALA A 111 7.97 -16.58 1.48
CA ALA A 111 7.29 -16.68 0.20
C ALA A 111 7.73 -15.60 -0.81
N ALA A 112 8.66 -14.71 -0.47
CA ALA A 112 9.07 -13.56 -1.31
C ALA A 112 9.55 -13.93 -2.73
N ASN A 113 9.96 -15.17 -2.95
CA ASN A 113 10.39 -15.69 -4.27
C ASN A 113 9.53 -16.86 -4.74
N SER A 114 8.32 -17.02 -4.21
CA SER A 114 7.39 -18.06 -4.64
C SER A 114 6.83 -17.73 -6.02
N ALA A 115 6.56 -18.76 -6.82
CA ALA A 115 5.79 -18.64 -8.06
C ALA A 115 4.30 -19.02 -7.87
N ASP A 116 3.87 -19.23 -6.61
CA ASP A 116 2.49 -19.54 -6.26
C ASP A 116 1.69 -18.25 -6.12
N PRO A 117 0.65 -18.01 -6.96
CA PRO A 117 -0.15 -16.78 -6.90
C PRO A 117 -0.82 -16.54 -5.55
N GLU A 118 -1.16 -17.58 -4.78
CA GLU A 118 -1.75 -17.40 -3.46
C GLU A 118 -0.70 -16.91 -2.45
N GLN A 119 0.52 -17.42 -2.52
CA GLN A 119 1.62 -16.93 -1.68
C GLN A 119 2.00 -15.50 -2.05
N ASP A 120 2.01 -15.16 -3.34
CA ASP A 120 2.23 -13.78 -3.80
C ASP A 120 1.16 -12.83 -3.24
N ARG A 121 -0.10 -13.26 -3.28
CA ARG A 121 -1.21 -12.49 -2.70
C ARG A 121 -1.04 -12.27 -1.19
N GLN A 122 -0.64 -13.30 -0.45
CA GLN A 122 -0.36 -13.21 0.98
C GLN A 122 0.84 -12.30 1.28
N SER A 123 1.88 -12.35 0.46
CA SER A 123 3.02 -11.42 0.54
C SER A 123 2.58 -9.98 0.27
N GLY A 124 1.69 -9.77 -0.72
CA GLY A 124 1.09 -8.46 -0.98
C GLY A 124 0.35 -7.89 0.23
N PHE A 125 -0.49 -8.68 0.90
CA PHE A 125 -1.16 -8.24 2.14
C PHE A 125 -0.18 -7.91 3.26
N ARG A 126 0.90 -8.70 3.43
CA ARG A 126 1.97 -8.38 4.38
C ARG A 126 2.62 -7.04 4.07
N VAL A 127 2.99 -6.81 2.82
CA VAL A 127 3.63 -5.55 2.40
C VAL A 127 2.69 -4.36 2.63
N ILE A 128 1.41 -4.44 2.28
CA ILE A 128 0.42 -3.39 2.52
C ILE A 128 0.34 -3.05 4.01
N ALA A 129 0.14 -4.06 4.87
CA ALA A 129 -0.09 -3.85 6.29
C ALA A 129 1.18 -3.41 7.04
N GLN A 130 2.32 -4.04 6.76
CA GLN A 130 3.60 -3.73 7.42
C GLN A 130 4.17 -2.40 6.95
N SER A 131 3.99 -2.02 5.68
CA SER A 131 4.37 -0.69 5.19
C SER A 131 3.66 0.42 5.95
N ALA A 132 2.35 0.27 6.22
CA ALA A 132 1.61 1.22 7.02
C ALA A 132 2.18 1.36 8.44
N THR A 133 2.47 0.23 9.10
CA THR A 133 3.08 0.22 10.43
C THR A 133 4.46 0.87 10.44
N ILE A 134 5.29 0.59 9.42
CA ILE A 134 6.62 1.18 9.28
C ILE A 134 6.50 2.69 9.06
N VAL A 135 5.74 3.13 8.06
CA VAL A 135 5.57 4.57 7.73
C VAL A 135 5.10 5.36 8.92
N ALA A 136 4.09 4.84 9.65
CA ALA A 136 3.55 5.50 10.83
C ALA A 136 4.57 5.70 11.97
N ASN A 137 5.64 4.90 11.99
CA ASN A 137 6.63 4.91 13.06
C ASN A 137 8.03 5.41 12.64
N LEU A 138 8.28 5.68 11.34
CA LEU A 138 9.62 6.04 10.85
C LEU A 138 10.28 7.17 11.62
N LEU A 139 9.57 8.29 11.80
CA LEU A 139 10.11 9.47 12.48
C LEU A 139 10.31 9.20 13.97
N ARG A 140 9.35 8.58 14.62
CA ARG A 140 9.42 8.21 16.04
C ARG A 140 10.64 7.36 16.33
N VAL A 141 10.88 6.32 15.52
CA VAL A 141 12.03 5.41 15.67
C VAL A 141 13.35 6.11 15.35
N ALA A 142 13.37 7.01 14.35
CA ALA A 142 14.54 7.83 14.02
C ALA A 142 14.95 8.77 15.16
N GLU A 143 13.97 9.22 15.96
CA GLU A 143 14.20 10.05 17.15
C GLU A 143 14.51 9.24 18.42
N GLY A 144 14.60 7.93 18.31
CA GLY A 144 14.91 7.01 19.41
C GLY A 144 13.70 6.56 20.24
N GLY A 145 12.49 6.91 19.79
CA GLY A 145 11.24 6.47 20.43
C GLY A 145 10.88 5.02 20.13
N GLU A 146 9.98 4.46 20.94
CA GLU A 146 9.42 3.13 20.68
C GLU A 146 8.27 3.22 19.66
N PRO A 147 8.14 2.23 18.73
CA PRO A 147 7.04 2.22 17.78
C PRO A 147 5.70 2.04 18.47
N ASN A 148 4.67 2.76 18.02
CA ASN A 148 3.29 2.47 18.37
C ASN A 148 2.84 1.24 17.58
N LEU A 149 2.30 0.24 18.27
CA LEU A 149 1.88 -1.01 17.64
C LEU A 149 0.43 -0.92 17.13
N PRO A 150 0.06 -1.70 16.09
CA PRO A 150 -1.33 -1.82 15.66
C PRO A 150 -2.23 -2.33 16.78
N ASP A 151 -3.40 -1.73 16.95
CA ASP A 151 -4.45 -2.16 17.89
C ASP A 151 -5.49 -2.99 17.13
N PRO A 152 -5.75 -4.26 17.54
CA PRO A 152 -6.68 -5.16 16.83
C PRO A 152 -8.16 -4.71 16.88
N ARG A 153 -8.47 -3.69 17.64
CA ARG A 153 -9.83 -3.14 17.74
C ARG A 153 -10.12 -2.02 16.76
N ARG A 154 -9.11 -1.58 16.00
CA ARG A 154 -9.17 -0.43 15.08
C ARG A 154 -9.24 -0.89 13.64
N SER A 155 -9.97 -0.15 12.82
CA SER A 155 -9.92 -0.30 11.37
C SER A 155 -8.53 0.07 10.81
N TYR A 156 -8.27 -0.24 9.55
CA TYR A 156 -6.97 0.03 8.93
C TYR A 156 -6.58 1.52 8.99
N PRO A 157 -7.43 2.49 8.56
CA PRO A 157 -7.08 3.91 8.65
C PRO A 157 -6.99 4.43 10.09
N GLU A 158 -7.83 3.92 11.02
CA GLU A 158 -7.73 4.28 12.44
C GLU A 158 -6.40 3.83 13.04
N ASN A 159 -5.94 2.63 12.73
CA ASN A 159 -4.65 2.12 13.18
C ASN A 159 -3.50 3.00 12.70
N PHE A 160 -3.51 3.40 11.43
CA PHE A 160 -2.46 4.26 10.88
C PHE A 160 -2.39 5.60 11.63
N LEU A 161 -3.53 6.27 11.79
CA LEU A 161 -3.61 7.55 12.51
C LEU A 161 -3.24 7.41 14.00
N TRP A 162 -3.66 6.32 14.66
CA TRP A 162 -3.27 5.99 16.02
C TRP A 162 -1.75 5.80 16.13
N MET A 163 -1.15 5.01 15.24
CA MET A 163 0.29 4.74 15.28
C MET A 163 1.13 6.01 15.07
N ILE A 164 0.70 6.94 14.20
CA ILE A 164 1.41 8.22 14.00
C ILE A 164 1.27 9.12 15.23
N THR A 165 0.05 9.30 15.73
CA THR A 165 -0.26 10.37 16.68
C THR A 165 -0.18 9.93 18.14
N GLY A 166 -0.38 8.65 18.41
CA GLY A 166 -0.54 8.11 19.79
C GLY A 166 -1.84 8.52 20.47
N ARG A 167 -2.80 9.11 19.73
CA ARG A 167 -4.10 9.55 20.26
C ARG A 167 -5.26 8.94 19.46
N GLU A 168 -6.43 8.93 20.06
CA GLU A 168 -7.66 8.51 19.39
C GLU A 168 -7.98 9.46 18.23
N PRO A 169 -8.08 8.97 16.96
CA PRO A 169 -8.49 9.80 15.85
C PRO A 169 -10.00 10.07 15.89
N SER A 170 -10.41 11.25 15.47
CA SER A 170 -11.81 11.57 15.29
C SER A 170 -12.39 10.87 14.03
N PRO A 171 -13.72 10.61 13.97
CA PRO A 171 -14.34 10.01 12.79
C PRO A 171 -14.09 10.81 11.49
N ALA A 172 -13.96 12.14 11.58
CA ALA A 172 -13.66 13.00 10.43
C ALA A 172 -12.23 12.79 9.93
N GLU A 173 -11.24 12.68 10.83
CA GLU A 173 -9.85 12.37 10.47
C GLU A 173 -9.75 10.99 9.83
N VAL A 174 -10.41 9.98 10.40
CA VAL A 174 -10.44 8.62 9.84
C VAL A 174 -11.02 8.66 8.43
N ARG A 175 -12.17 9.31 8.24
CA ARG A 175 -12.82 9.38 6.93
C ARG A 175 -11.96 10.11 5.90
N ALA A 176 -11.37 11.26 6.25
CA ALA A 176 -10.51 12.02 5.35
C ALA A 176 -9.26 11.22 4.96
N PHE A 177 -8.66 10.52 5.91
CA PHE A 177 -7.49 9.69 5.65
C PHE A 177 -7.83 8.47 4.78
N ASP A 178 -8.95 7.80 5.05
CA ASP A 178 -9.44 6.68 4.26
C ASP A 178 -9.66 7.09 2.77
N GLN A 179 -10.27 8.25 2.54
CA GLN A 179 -10.42 8.81 1.19
C GLN A 179 -9.07 9.14 0.53
N THR A 180 -8.11 9.62 1.29
CA THR A 180 -6.75 9.87 0.80
C THR A 180 -6.09 8.57 0.36
N LEU A 181 -6.20 7.51 1.16
CA LEU A 181 -5.66 6.20 0.80
C LEU A 181 -6.29 5.65 -0.49
N ILE A 182 -7.61 5.83 -0.66
CA ILE A 182 -8.32 5.44 -1.90
C ILE A 182 -7.78 6.21 -3.10
N ALA A 183 -7.61 7.53 -2.97
CA ALA A 183 -7.12 8.37 -4.05
C ALA A 183 -5.69 8.02 -4.53
N TYR A 184 -4.89 7.40 -3.65
CA TYR A 184 -3.51 7.00 -3.94
C TYR A 184 -3.35 5.48 -4.12
N ALA A 185 -4.44 4.70 -4.09
CA ALA A 185 -4.35 3.24 -4.12
C ALA A 185 -3.86 2.69 -5.48
N GLU A 186 -4.08 3.45 -6.56
CA GLU A 186 -3.71 3.09 -7.92
C GLU A 186 -3.39 4.36 -8.72
N HIS A 187 -2.34 4.33 -9.55
CA HIS A 187 -1.90 5.47 -10.34
C HIS A 187 -1.33 5.06 -11.72
N GLU A 188 -1.80 3.92 -12.26
CA GLU A 188 -1.34 3.33 -13.52
C GLU A 188 0.11 2.79 -13.46
N LEU A 189 0.69 2.58 -14.63
CA LEU A 189 2.02 2.00 -14.82
C LEU A 189 3.03 3.11 -15.21
N PRO A 190 3.66 3.81 -14.25
CA PRO A 190 4.67 4.80 -14.56
C PRO A 190 5.95 4.15 -15.12
N ASN A 191 6.75 4.92 -15.83
CA ASN A 191 8.02 4.44 -16.40
C ASN A 191 8.95 3.76 -15.37
N SER A 192 8.84 4.12 -14.09
CA SER A 192 9.60 3.49 -13.00
C SER A 192 9.17 2.07 -12.67
N THR A 193 8.07 1.60 -13.24
CA THR A 193 7.55 0.23 -13.03
C THR A 193 8.27 -0.80 -13.93
N PHE A 194 8.93 -0.35 -15.00
CA PHE A 194 9.62 -1.17 -16.01
C PHE A 194 11.16 -1.17 -15.88
#